data_a0b9cecb7e2b40b46258e3eb0f22f3b8
#
_entry.id   a0b9cecb7e2b40b46258e3eb0f22f3b8
#
_cell.length_a   1.000
_cell.length_b   1.000
_cell.length_c   1.000
_cell.angle_alpha   90.00
_cell.angle_beta   90.00
_cell.angle_gamma   90.00
#
_symmetry.space_group_name_H-M   'P 1'
#
loop_
_entity.id
_entity.type
_entity.pdbx_description
1 polymer ?
#
loop_
_entity_poly.entity_id
_entity_poly.type
_entity_poly.pdbx_seq_one_letter_code
_entity_poly.pdbx_strand_id
1 'polypeptide(L)'
;MSDFFLIMKQELAVTAIIFFLLIVKIAGKSKNEEWLPWIQLLLLLNFIGGFFFIQSGTMFADMYHTNGLLAFQKNILSLGVYLISLLCSDWLKKSEHLPEFFLLMCSSLLGMFLLVSSGNLLMFYLSLELASIPVAAMANFDLHKKSASEGAMKLIFISAFASAVLLFGISLIYGATGTISFDSLAQVVTDNPLQILAFVFFFTAFTFKLSVVPFHLWTADVYEGAPIATTSYLSVISKGAVAFIFITVLYKVFAPLETVWYWMLVVLSVLTMLIGNLFALRQQNIKRFLAFSSIAQVGFILVAITGTGVDSIASVTYFILIYIFSNLAAFGVAA
;
A
#
# COMPACT_ATOMS: atom_id res chain seq x y z
N MET A 1 5.86 -0.25 -29.60
CA MET A 1 6.94 -0.09 -28.60
C MET A 1 6.88 1.25 -27.86
N SER A 2 6.63 2.38 -28.55
CA SER A 2 6.47 3.70 -27.91
C SER A 2 5.40 3.69 -26.82
N ASP A 3 4.27 3.07 -27.05
CA ASP A 3 3.14 3.05 -26.11
C ASP A 3 3.45 2.29 -24.83
N PHE A 4 4.22 1.20 -24.91
CA PHE A 4 4.67 0.45 -23.72
C PHE A 4 5.43 1.35 -22.75
N PHE A 5 6.41 2.11 -23.25
CA PHE A 5 7.24 2.99 -22.40
C PHE A 5 6.43 4.13 -21.79
N LEU A 6 5.43 4.65 -22.50
CA LEU A 6 4.59 5.75 -22.00
C LEU A 6 3.55 5.25 -21.00
N ILE A 7 2.93 4.11 -21.26
CA ILE A 7 1.90 3.51 -20.40
C ILE A 7 2.49 3.06 -19.05
N MET A 8 3.69 2.45 -19.06
CA MET A 8 4.34 1.92 -17.84
C MET A 8 5.51 2.79 -17.35
N LYS A 9 5.55 4.07 -17.70
CA LYS A 9 6.69 4.96 -17.41
C LYS A 9 7.06 5.01 -15.92
N GLN A 10 6.09 5.05 -15.01
CA GLN A 10 6.35 5.14 -13.57
C GLN A 10 6.92 3.83 -13.02
N GLU A 11 6.40 2.69 -13.45
CA GLU A 11 6.93 1.37 -13.10
C GLU A 11 8.34 1.18 -13.64
N LEU A 12 8.57 1.57 -14.89
CA LEU A 12 9.90 1.49 -15.53
C LEU A 12 10.90 2.41 -14.85
N ALA A 13 10.50 3.61 -14.45
CA ALA A 13 11.37 4.53 -13.70
C ALA A 13 11.79 3.94 -12.35
N VAL A 14 10.86 3.39 -11.58
CA VAL A 14 11.17 2.72 -10.31
C VAL A 14 12.04 1.49 -10.54
N THR A 15 11.76 0.70 -11.58
CA THR A 15 12.59 -0.46 -11.97
C THR A 15 14.02 -0.03 -12.32
N ALA A 16 14.18 1.09 -13.04
CA ALA A 16 15.50 1.64 -13.34
C ALA A 16 16.27 2.07 -12.07
N ILE A 17 15.55 2.65 -11.09
CA ILE A 17 16.14 3.00 -9.78
C ILE A 17 16.61 1.72 -9.07
N ILE A 18 15.80 0.63 -9.06
CA ILE A 18 16.18 -0.65 -8.47
C ILE A 18 17.46 -1.20 -9.11
N PHE A 19 17.54 -1.22 -10.44
CA PHE A 19 18.77 -1.66 -11.15
C PHE A 19 19.97 -0.78 -10.84
N PHE A 20 19.80 0.53 -10.79
CA PHE A 20 20.85 1.46 -10.38
C PHE A 20 21.39 1.13 -8.98
N LEU A 21 20.49 0.92 -8.00
CA LEU A 21 20.85 0.54 -6.63
C LEU A 21 21.58 -0.80 -6.56
N LEU A 22 21.18 -1.79 -7.36
CA LEU A 22 21.87 -3.08 -7.45
C LEU A 22 23.31 -2.89 -7.98
N ILE A 23 23.50 -2.08 -9.02
CA ILE A 23 24.83 -1.77 -9.57
C ILE A 23 25.70 -1.07 -8.52
N VAL A 24 25.15 -0.08 -7.83
CA VAL A 24 25.83 0.61 -6.72
C VAL A 24 26.28 -0.36 -5.64
N LYS A 25 25.40 -1.29 -5.25
CA LYS A 25 25.72 -2.30 -4.24
C LYS A 25 26.83 -3.26 -4.68
N ILE A 26 26.81 -3.72 -5.94
CA ILE A 26 27.83 -4.62 -6.48
C ILE A 26 29.19 -3.90 -6.64
N ALA A 27 29.17 -2.61 -7.00
CA ALA A 27 30.38 -1.81 -7.15
C ALA A 27 31.16 -1.56 -5.84
N GLY A 28 30.49 -1.59 -4.70
CA GLY A 28 31.03 -1.81 -3.34
C GLY A 28 32.08 -0.83 -2.80
N LYS A 29 32.28 0.35 -3.40
CA LYS A 29 33.49 1.18 -3.14
C LYS A 29 33.25 2.57 -2.51
N SER A 30 32.00 2.98 -2.25
CA SER A 30 31.75 4.35 -1.76
C SER A 30 31.00 4.39 -0.45
N LYS A 31 31.18 5.49 0.30
CA LYS A 31 30.47 5.72 1.56
C LYS A 31 28.97 5.96 1.30
N ASN A 32 28.12 5.44 2.17
CA ASN A 32 26.67 5.61 2.09
C ASN A 32 26.22 7.08 2.02
N GLU A 33 26.97 7.99 2.64
CA GLU A 33 26.69 9.43 2.63
C GLU A 33 26.74 10.04 1.23
N GLU A 34 27.56 9.48 0.33
CA GLU A 34 27.71 9.97 -1.05
C GLU A 34 26.53 9.56 -1.94
N TRP A 35 25.88 8.41 -1.65
CA TRP A 35 24.81 7.89 -2.47
C TRP A 35 23.42 8.42 -2.12
N LEU A 36 23.19 8.79 -0.86
CA LEU A 36 21.86 9.24 -0.40
C LEU A 36 21.32 10.44 -1.22
N PRO A 37 22.10 11.50 -1.53
CA PRO A 37 21.60 12.62 -2.34
C PRO A 37 21.22 12.17 -3.77
N TRP A 38 21.95 11.24 -4.36
CA TRP A 38 21.63 10.72 -5.70
C TRP A 38 20.35 9.90 -5.72
N ILE A 39 20.14 9.08 -4.70
CA ILE A 39 18.91 8.30 -4.54
C ILE A 39 17.71 9.24 -4.35
N GLN A 40 17.84 10.26 -3.50
CA GLN A 40 16.80 11.27 -3.30
C GLN A 40 16.51 12.05 -4.57
N LEU A 41 17.53 12.40 -5.35
CA LEU A 41 17.35 13.05 -6.65
C LEU A 41 16.57 12.14 -7.63
N LEU A 42 16.92 10.86 -7.71
CA LEU A 42 16.20 9.90 -8.57
C LEU A 42 14.73 9.72 -8.14
N LEU A 43 14.46 9.68 -6.84
CA LEU A 43 13.07 9.63 -6.33
C LEU A 43 12.30 10.92 -6.65
N LEU A 44 12.94 12.08 -6.53
CA LEU A 44 12.35 13.36 -6.92
C LEU A 44 12.06 13.40 -8.44
N LEU A 45 13.00 12.95 -9.27
CA LEU A 45 12.80 12.88 -10.72
C LEU A 45 11.68 11.91 -11.10
N ASN A 46 11.54 10.77 -10.40
CA ASN A 46 10.41 9.86 -10.58
C ASN A 46 9.07 10.56 -10.25
N PHE A 47 9.00 11.30 -9.16
CA PHE A 47 7.81 12.07 -8.79
C PHE A 47 7.47 13.13 -9.84
N ILE A 48 8.43 13.97 -10.23
CA ILE A 48 8.22 15.03 -11.23
C ILE A 48 7.86 14.42 -12.59
N GLY A 49 8.58 13.37 -13.03
CA GLY A 49 8.34 12.68 -14.29
C GLY A 49 6.95 12.06 -14.40
N GLY A 50 6.33 11.72 -13.27
CA GLY A 50 4.97 11.20 -13.25
C GLY A 50 3.90 12.15 -13.77
N PHE A 51 4.11 13.47 -13.74
CA PHE A 51 3.16 14.47 -14.25
C PHE A 51 3.21 14.66 -15.77
N PHE A 52 4.28 14.24 -16.43
CA PHE A 52 4.46 14.44 -17.86
C PHE A 52 4.04 13.19 -18.64
N PHE A 53 3.56 13.38 -19.88
CA PHE A 53 3.23 12.31 -20.82
C PHE A 53 2.26 11.26 -20.27
N ILE A 54 1.19 11.71 -19.61
CA ILE A 54 0.15 10.81 -19.10
C ILE A 54 -0.61 10.23 -20.29
N GLN A 55 -0.54 8.91 -20.45
CA GLN A 55 -1.26 8.17 -21.47
C GLN A 55 -2.17 7.14 -20.80
N SER A 56 -3.42 7.05 -21.26
CA SER A 56 -4.35 6.02 -20.83
C SER A 56 -4.26 4.82 -21.74
N GLY A 57 -4.32 3.62 -21.17
CA GLY A 57 -4.27 2.39 -21.96
C GLY A 57 -4.30 1.13 -21.09
N THR A 58 -4.40 -0.01 -21.77
CA THR A 58 -4.34 -1.35 -21.19
C THR A 58 -3.19 -2.13 -21.79
N MET A 59 -2.64 -3.08 -21.03
CA MET A 59 -1.54 -3.94 -21.47
C MET A 59 -1.68 -5.35 -20.90
N PHE A 60 -0.94 -6.29 -21.49
CA PHE A 60 -0.88 -7.68 -21.05
C PHE A 60 -2.28 -8.33 -20.98
N ALA A 61 -3.03 -8.27 -22.08
CA ALA A 61 -4.39 -8.80 -22.17
C ALA A 61 -5.29 -8.26 -21.03
N ASP A 62 -5.30 -6.93 -20.85
CA ASP A 62 -6.08 -6.18 -19.87
C ASP A 62 -5.75 -6.49 -18.39
N MET A 63 -4.60 -7.12 -18.14
CA MET A 63 -4.13 -7.30 -16.75
C MET A 63 -3.69 -5.98 -16.13
N TYR A 64 -3.15 -5.05 -16.92
CA TYR A 64 -2.65 -3.77 -16.47
C TYR A 64 -3.47 -2.63 -17.09
N HIS A 65 -3.94 -1.71 -16.27
CA HIS A 65 -4.67 -0.51 -16.66
C HIS A 65 -3.96 0.74 -16.16
N THR A 66 -3.96 1.79 -16.98
CA THR A 66 -3.55 3.12 -16.55
C THR A 66 -4.45 4.20 -17.13
N ASN A 67 -4.65 5.26 -16.36
CA ASN A 67 -5.35 6.47 -16.76
C ASN A 67 -4.84 7.66 -15.95
N GLY A 68 -5.35 8.86 -16.20
CA GLY A 68 -4.92 10.06 -15.50
C GLY A 68 -5.06 9.98 -13.97
N LEU A 69 -6.15 9.38 -13.48
CA LEU A 69 -6.38 9.21 -12.05
C LEU A 69 -5.36 8.24 -11.41
N LEU A 70 -5.16 7.07 -12.02
CA LEU A 70 -4.21 6.07 -11.53
C LEU A 70 -2.77 6.62 -11.55
N ALA A 71 -2.40 7.36 -12.61
CA ALA A 71 -1.11 8.03 -12.68
C ALA A 71 -0.94 9.07 -11.56
N PHE A 72 -1.99 9.82 -11.24
CA PHE A 72 -1.98 10.78 -10.12
C PHE A 72 -1.87 10.08 -8.76
N GLN A 73 -2.59 8.98 -8.54
CA GLN A 73 -2.50 8.17 -7.32
C GLN A 73 -1.09 7.60 -7.13
N LYS A 74 -0.44 7.10 -8.17
CA LYS A 74 0.96 6.66 -8.13
C LYS A 74 1.91 7.82 -7.80
N ASN A 75 1.64 9.01 -8.34
CA ASN A 75 2.41 10.20 -8.01
C ASN A 75 2.30 10.59 -6.53
N ILE A 76 1.12 10.48 -5.93
CA ILE A 76 0.92 10.68 -4.49
C ILE A 76 1.83 9.71 -3.70
N LEU A 77 1.87 8.43 -4.07
CA LEU A 77 2.73 7.44 -3.43
C LEU A 77 4.22 7.75 -3.63
N SER A 78 4.63 8.16 -4.84
CA SER A 78 6.01 8.60 -5.14
C SER A 78 6.44 9.78 -4.28
N LEU A 79 5.56 10.78 -4.13
CA LEU A 79 5.81 11.93 -3.25
C LEU A 79 6.05 11.48 -1.81
N GLY A 80 5.21 10.58 -1.29
CA GLY A 80 5.36 10.06 0.06
C GLY A 80 6.68 9.34 0.26
N VAL A 81 7.12 8.51 -0.69
CA VAL A 81 8.43 7.83 -0.62
C VAL A 81 9.59 8.82 -0.64
N TYR A 82 9.52 9.84 -1.49
CA TYR A 82 10.51 10.91 -1.53
C TYR A 82 10.60 11.65 -0.18
N LEU A 83 9.46 12.05 0.39
CA LEU A 83 9.41 12.73 1.69
C LEU A 83 9.94 11.86 2.82
N ILE A 84 9.67 10.54 2.83
CA ILE A 84 10.24 9.60 3.81
C ILE A 84 11.76 9.56 3.69
N SER A 85 12.30 9.55 2.48
CA SER A 85 13.75 9.55 2.26
C SER A 85 14.44 10.81 2.80
N LEU A 86 13.75 11.96 2.75
CA LEU A 86 14.24 13.22 3.32
C LEU A 86 14.16 13.22 4.86
N LEU A 87 13.00 12.82 5.38
CA LEU A 87 12.69 12.82 6.81
C LEU A 87 13.64 11.92 7.62
N CYS A 88 14.01 10.77 7.07
CA CYS A 88 14.85 9.79 7.73
C CYS A 88 16.34 9.89 7.32
N SER A 89 16.77 10.99 6.70
CA SER A 89 18.11 11.15 6.13
C SER A 89 19.23 10.87 7.15
N ASP A 90 19.10 11.34 8.38
CA ASP A 90 20.16 11.19 9.39
C ASP A 90 20.30 9.74 9.88
N TRP A 91 19.18 9.02 9.98
CA TRP A 91 19.21 7.60 10.29
C TRP A 91 19.76 6.78 9.11
N LEU A 92 19.37 7.10 7.89
CA LEU A 92 19.81 6.44 6.67
C LEU A 92 21.30 6.59 6.43
N LYS A 93 21.89 7.78 6.66
CA LYS A 93 23.33 8.01 6.55
C LYS A 93 24.14 7.13 7.49
N LYS A 94 23.63 6.87 8.69
CA LYS A 94 24.29 6.04 9.70
C LYS A 94 24.12 4.53 9.47
N SER A 95 23.18 4.13 8.59
CA SER A 95 22.93 2.73 8.30
C SER A 95 24.01 2.14 7.40
N GLU A 96 24.55 0.98 7.78
CA GLU A 96 25.54 0.25 6.96
C GLU A 96 24.92 -0.36 5.69
N HIS A 97 23.58 -0.47 5.64
CA HIS A 97 22.82 -1.16 4.60
C HIS A 97 21.87 -0.22 3.85
N LEU A 98 22.30 1.03 3.58
CA LEU A 98 21.48 2.04 2.92
C LEU A 98 20.93 1.61 1.54
N PRO A 99 21.77 1.06 0.61
CA PRO A 99 21.26 0.63 -0.69
C PRO A 99 20.22 -0.48 -0.59
N GLU A 100 20.41 -1.42 0.34
CA GLU A 100 19.47 -2.52 0.58
C GLU A 100 18.11 -2.02 1.09
N PHE A 101 18.13 -1.04 1.99
CA PHE A 101 16.90 -0.43 2.47
C PHE A 101 16.09 0.20 1.31
N PHE A 102 16.77 0.97 0.46
CA PHE A 102 16.11 1.57 -0.71
C PHE A 102 15.70 0.55 -1.77
N LEU A 103 16.47 -0.54 -1.95
CA LEU A 103 16.07 -1.66 -2.81
C LEU A 103 14.73 -2.26 -2.37
N LEU A 104 14.60 -2.55 -1.08
CA LEU A 104 13.35 -3.07 -0.50
C LEU A 104 12.20 -2.06 -0.64
N MET A 105 12.47 -0.79 -0.34
CA MET A 105 11.48 0.28 -0.41
C MET A 105 10.98 0.51 -1.84
N CYS A 106 11.89 0.56 -2.83
CA CYS A 106 11.52 0.71 -4.24
C CYS A 106 10.84 -0.54 -4.80
N SER A 107 11.27 -1.75 -4.38
CA SER A 107 10.59 -2.99 -4.79
C SER A 107 9.15 -3.05 -4.28
N SER A 108 8.92 -2.63 -3.03
CA SER A 108 7.58 -2.49 -2.49
C SER A 108 6.78 -1.42 -3.24
N LEU A 109 7.37 -0.26 -3.54
CA LEU A 109 6.72 0.81 -4.30
C LEU A 109 6.31 0.33 -5.70
N LEU A 110 7.17 -0.45 -6.38
CA LEU A 110 6.83 -1.07 -7.65
C LEU A 110 5.61 -1.99 -7.52
N GLY A 111 5.57 -2.83 -6.48
CA GLY A 111 4.42 -3.65 -6.16
C GLY A 111 3.15 -2.81 -5.92
N MET A 112 3.24 -1.67 -5.22
CA MET A 112 2.12 -0.75 -5.01
C MET A 112 1.62 -0.12 -6.33
N PHE A 113 2.52 0.25 -7.25
CA PHE A 113 2.14 0.78 -8.56
C PHE A 113 1.41 -0.24 -9.40
N LEU A 114 1.93 -1.47 -9.46
CA LEU A 114 1.28 -2.59 -10.15
C LEU A 114 -0.07 -2.93 -9.51
N LEU A 115 -0.17 -2.85 -8.17
CA LEU A 115 -1.42 -3.08 -7.43
C LEU A 115 -2.50 -2.06 -7.83
N VAL A 116 -2.17 -0.76 -7.83
CA VAL A 116 -3.10 0.31 -8.22
C VAL A 116 -3.53 0.17 -9.68
N SER A 117 -2.67 -0.38 -10.54
CA SER A 117 -2.93 -0.59 -11.96
C SER A 117 -3.51 -1.97 -12.30
N SER A 118 -3.87 -2.80 -11.32
CA SER A 118 -4.38 -4.14 -11.58
C SER A 118 -5.73 -4.13 -12.30
N GLY A 119 -5.83 -4.89 -13.40
CA GLY A 119 -7.06 -5.11 -14.17
C GLY A 119 -7.70 -6.47 -13.94
N ASN A 120 -7.04 -7.37 -13.20
CA ASN A 120 -7.56 -8.68 -12.86
C ASN A 120 -7.12 -9.16 -11.47
N LEU A 121 -7.77 -10.20 -10.96
CA LEU A 121 -7.52 -10.76 -9.62
C LEU A 121 -6.12 -11.37 -9.47
N LEU A 122 -5.54 -11.94 -10.54
CA LEU A 122 -4.22 -12.55 -10.49
C LEU A 122 -3.13 -11.47 -10.35
N MET A 123 -3.15 -10.44 -11.19
CA MET A 123 -2.22 -9.32 -11.09
C MET A 123 -2.38 -8.60 -9.76
N PHE A 124 -3.61 -8.39 -9.31
CA PHE A 124 -3.91 -7.84 -7.99
C PHE A 124 -3.20 -8.63 -6.88
N TYR A 125 -3.36 -9.97 -6.85
CA TYR A 125 -2.72 -10.82 -5.83
C TYR A 125 -1.19 -10.76 -5.89
N LEU A 126 -0.60 -10.94 -7.08
CA LEU A 126 0.85 -10.92 -7.25
C LEU A 126 1.46 -9.56 -6.87
N SER A 127 0.80 -8.47 -7.25
CA SER A 127 1.24 -7.11 -6.91
C SER A 127 1.16 -6.85 -5.41
N LEU A 128 0.12 -7.37 -4.74
CA LEU A 128 -0.02 -7.26 -3.29
C LEU A 128 1.10 -8.01 -2.54
N GLU A 129 1.51 -9.18 -3.02
CA GLU A 129 2.63 -9.93 -2.46
C GLU A 129 3.97 -9.22 -2.72
N LEU A 130 4.20 -8.76 -3.95
CA LEU A 130 5.38 -7.96 -4.28
C LEU A 130 5.49 -6.70 -3.41
N ALA A 131 4.38 -6.07 -3.09
CA ALA A 131 4.35 -4.91 -2.20
C ALA A 131 4.64 -5.27 -0.74
N SER A 132 4.18 -6.43 -0.26
CA SER A 132 4.14 -6.80 1.16
C SER A 132 5.42 -7.44 1.67
N ILE A 133 6.04 -8.34 0.90
CA ILE A 133 7.23 -9.09 1.32
C ILE A 133 8.43 -8.16 1.60
N PRO A 134 8.76 -7.18 0.74
CA PRO A 134 9.86 -6.26 1.04
C PRO A 134 9.61 -5.41 2.28
N VAL A 135 8.37 -5.02 2.55
CA VAL A 135 8.03 -4.24 3.75
C VAL A 135 8.23 -5.04 5.03
N ALA A 136 7.94 -6.34 5.01
CA ALA A 136 8.21 -7.19 6.15
C ALA A 136 9.72 -7.31 6.44
N ALA A 137 10.56 -7.37 5.39
CA ALA A 137 12.01 -7.31 5.54
C ALA A 137 12.48 -5.95 6.07
N MET A 138 11.90 -4.83 5.59
CA MET A 138 12.17 -3.49 6.13
C MET A 138 11.75 -3.36 7.60
N ALA A 139 10.71 -4.04 8.06
CA ALA A 139 10.28 -4.00 9.46
C ALA A 139 11.33 -4.62 10.40
N ASN A 140 12.11 -5.60 9.93
CA ASN A 140 13.21 -6.22 10.66
C ASN A 140 14.58 -5.64 10.29
N PHE A 141 14.64 -4.44 9.75
CA PHE A 141 15.91 -3.87 9.27
C PHE A 141 16.93 -3.62 10.38
N ASP A 142 16.46 -3.31 11.59
CA ASP A 142 17.30 -3.17 12.79
C ASP A 142 17.44 -4.53 13.49
N LEU A 143 18.35 -5.37 12.99
CA LEU A 143 18.55 -6.75 13.44
C LEU A 143 18.96 -6.88 14.93
N HIS A 144 19.49 -5.82 15.54
CA HIS A 144 19.90 -5.84 16.94
C HIS A 144 18.73 -5.64 17.91
N LYS A 145 17.57 -5.21 17.45
CA LYS A 145 16.39 -4.99 18.29
C LYS A 145 15.44 -6.19 18.25
N LYS A 146 15.30 -6.88 19.37
CA LYS A 146 14.35 -8.01 19.52
C LYS A 146 12.91 -7.62 19.17
N SER A 147 12.48 -6.40 19.51
CA SER A 147 11.16 -5.87 19.18
C SER A 147 10.95 -5.71 17.65
N ALA A 148 12.01 -5.39 16.88
CA ALA A 148 11.93 -5.33 15.42
C ALA A 148 11.69 -6.72 14.83
N SER A 149 12.43 -7.73 15.30
CA SER A 149 12.25 -9.12 14.85
C SER A 149 10.87 -9.68 15.23
N GLU A 150 10.38 -9.39 16.43
CA GLU A 150 9.04 -9.78 16.87
C GLU A 150 7.94 -9.13 16.00
N GLY A 151 8.03 -7.81 15.78
CA GLY A 151 7.09 -7.08 14.92
C GLY A 151 7.09 -7.60 13.49
N ALA A 152 8.26 -7.83 12.90
CA ALA A 152 8.39 -8.38 11.56
C ALA A 152 7.84 -9.81 11.44
N MET A 153 8.11 -10.68 12.41
CA MET A 153 7.52 -12.03 12.45
C MET A 153 5.99 -11.97 12.48
N LYS A 154 5.41 -11.13 13.34
CA LYS A 154 3.95 -10.93 13.40
C LYS A 154 3.42 -10.44 12.05
N LEU A 155 4.09 -9.47 11.42
CA LEU A 155 3.70 -8.95 10.11
C LEU A 155 3.71 -10.04 9.03
N ILE A 156 4.77 -10.86 8.95
CA ILE A 156 4.89 -11.94 7.95
C ILE A 156 3.79 -12.98 8.15
N PHE A 157 3.65 -13.54 9.37
CA PHE A 157 2.68 -14.61 9.60
C PHE A 157 1.24 -14.18 9.34
N ILE A 158 0.89 -12.99 9.82
CA ILE A 158 -0.47 -12.50 9.68
C ILE A 158 -0.73 -12.06 8.23
N SER A 159 0.28 -11.48 7.55
CA SER A 159 0.18 -11.17 6.12
C SER A 159 0.00 -12.42 5.28
N ALA A 160 0.77 -13.48 5.54
CA ALA A 160 0.65 -14.76 4.84
C ALA A 160 -0.74 -15.40 5.05
N PHE A 161 -1.27 -15.33 6.28
CA PHE A 161 -2.63 -15.80 6.56
C PHE A 161 -3.68 -15.00 5.77
N ALA A 162 -3.58 -13.66 5.78
CA ALA A 162 -4.49 -12.80 5.02
C ALA A 162 -4.41 -13.07 3.51
N SER A 163 -3.20 -13.32 2.99
CA SER A 163 -2.99 -13.67 1.58
C SER A 163 -3.58 -15.04 1.23
N ALA A 164 -3.50 -16.02 2.12
CA ALA A 164 -4.14 -17.33 1.94
C ALA A 164 -5.68 -17.20 1.90
N VAL A 165 -6.26 -16.41 2.80
CA VAL A 165 -7.70 -16.11 2.84
C VAL A 165 -8.14 -15.38 1.57
N LEU A 166 -7.34 -14.41 1.10
CA LEU A 166 -7.57 -13.71 -0.16
C LEU A 166 -7.59 -14.68 -1.36
N LEU A 167 -6.56 -15.52 -1.47
CA LEU A 167 -6.42 -16.46 -2.57
C LEU A 167 -7.57 -17.48 -2.58
N PHE A 168 -8.02 -17.90 -1.40
CA PHE A 168 -9.21 -18.74 -1.28
C PHE A 168 -10.47 -18.02 -1.76
N GLY A 169 -10.68 -16.75 -1.40
CA GLY A 169 -11.75 -15.92 -1.92
C GLY A 169 -11.70 -15.77 -3.44
N ILE A 170 -10.50 -15.52 -4.01
CA ILE A 170 -10.30 -15.47 -5.47
C ILE A 170 -10.66 -16.80 -6.14
N SER A 171 -10.26 -17.93 -5.55
CA SER A 171 -10.58 -19.26 -6.05
C SER A 171 -12.09 -19.51 -6.09
N LEU A 172 -12.83 -19.11 -5.05
CA LEU A 172 -14.29 -19.21 -5.01
C LEU A 172 -14.97 -18.31 -6.05
N ILE A 173 -14.49 -17.07 -6.24
CA ILE A 173 -14.99 -16.16 -7.28
C ILE A 173 -14.77 -16.79 -8.66
N TYR A 174 -13.55 -17.27 -8.94
CA TYR A 174 -13.22 -17.90 -10.21
C TYR A 174 -14.05 -19.17 -10.44
N GLY A 175 -14.20 -20.02 -9.43
CA GLY A 175 -15.02 -21.23 -9.50
C GLY A 175 -16.51 -20.94 -9.80
N ALA A 176 -17.04 -19.82 -9.29
CA ALA A 176 -18.41 -19.42 -9.50
C ALA A 176 -18.66 -18.69 -10.83
N THR A 177 -17.65 -17.98 -11.37
CA THR A 177 -17.82 -17.05 -12.50
C THR A 177 -17.05 -17.47 -13.76
N GLY A 178 -16.01 -18.30 -13.63
CA GLY A 178 -15.11 -18.71 -14.72
C GLY A 178 -14.17 -17.61 -15.22
N THR A 179 -14.12 -16.43 -14.58
CA THR A 179 -13.30 -15.30 -15.01
C THR A 179 -12.55 -14.65 -13.83
N ILE A 180 -11.41 -14.04 -14.12
CA ILE A 180 -10.62 -13.24 -13.15
C ILE A 180 -10.49 -11.77 -13.57
N SER A 181 -10.95 -11.38 -14.77
CA SER A 181 -10.90 -10.00 -15.27
C SER A 181 -11.89 -9.12 -14.51
N PHE A 182 -11.48 -7.94 -14.08
CA PHE A 182 -12.35 -6.99 -13.36
C PHE A 182 -13.55 -6.57 -14.24
N ASP A 183 -13.34 -6.34 -15.53
CA ASP A 183 -14.40 -5.93 -16.45
C ASP A 183 -15.43 -7.04 -16.67
N SER A 184 -14.99 -8.29 -16.78
CA SER A 184 -15.89 -9.43 -16.90
C SER A 184 -16.62 -9.73 -15.59
N LEU A 185 -15.93 -9.66 -14.46
CA LEU A 185 -16.52 -9.86 -13.12
C LEU A 185 -17.63 -8.86 -12.83
N ALA A 186 -17.46 -7.60 -13.21
CA ALA A 186 -18.47 -6.56 -13.07
C ALA A 186 -19.84 -6.94 -13.71
N GLN A 187 -19.82 -7.83 -14.70
CA GLN A 187 -21.03 -8.24 -15.44
C GLN A 187 -21.65 -9.56 -14.92
N VAL A 188 -20.84 -10.41 -14.26
CA VAL A 188 -21.27 -11.77 -13.87
C VAL A 188 -21.40 -11.97 -12.36
N VAL A 189 -20.88 -11.02 -11.55
CA VAL A 189 -21.07 -11.06 -10.10
C VAL A 189 -22.53 -10.78 -9.75
N THR A 190 -23.08 -11.62 -8.89
CA THR A 190 -24.47 -11.53 -8.39
C THR A 190 -24.49 -11.68 -6.88
N ASP A 191 -25.66 -11.54 -6.25
CA ASP A 191 -25.90 -11.76 -4.83
C ASP A 191 -26.04 -13.23 -4.40
N ASN A 192 -25.51 -14.15 -5.21
CA ASN A 192 -25.48 -15.58 -4.89
C ASN A 192 -24.68 -15.81 -3.59
N PRO A 193 -25.17 -16.64 -2.64
CA PRO A 193 -24.49 -16.91 -1.38
C PRO A 193 -23.02 -17.32 -1.49
N LEU A 194 -22.65 -18.09 -2.52
CA LEU A 194 -21.26 -18.48 -2.75
C LEU A 194 -20.38 -17.28 -3.12
N GLN A 195 -20.90 -16.35 -3.92
CA GLN A 195 -20.18 -15.14 -4.33
C GLN A 195 -20.11 -14.12 -3.19
N ILE A 196 -21.15 -14.04 -2.35
CA ILE A 196 -21.10 -13.24 -1.11
C ILE A 196 -20.03 -13.80 -0.15
N LEU A 197 -19.98 -15.12 0.02
CA LEU A 197 -18.92 -15.76 0.84
C LEU A 197 -17.52 -15.47 0.28
N ALA A 198 -17.34 -15.60 -1.02
CA ALA A 198 -16.09 -15.28 -1.70
C ALA A 198 -15.69 -13.81 -1.50
N PHE A 199 -16.65 -12.89 -1.60
CA PHE A 199 -16.45 -11.48 -1.32
C PHE A 199 -16.02 -11.24 0.14
N VAL A 200 -16.63 -11.91 1.12
CA VAL A 200 -16.23 -11.78 2.54
C VAL A 200 -14.79 -12.19 2.76
N PHE A 201 -14.32 -13.29 2.16
CA PHE A 201 -12.91 -13.68 2.22
C PHE A 201 -11.99 -12.65 1.57
N PHE A 202 -12.36 -12.18 0.41
CA PHE A 202 -11.63 -11.12 -0.31
C PHE A 202 -11.57 -9.82 0.50
N PHE A 203 -12.70 -9.38 1.04
CA PHE A 203 -12.82 -8.19 1.87
C PHE A 203 -11.98 -8.30 3.16
N THR A 204 -11.94 -9.48 3.78
CA THR A 204 -11.14 -9.73 4.99
C THR A 204 -9.65 -9.41 4.76
N ALA A 205 -9.10 -9.76 3.61
CA ALA A 205 -7.71 -9.46 3.29
C ALA A 205 -7.43 -7.96 3.20
N PHE A 206 -8.35 -7.18 2.62
CA PHE A 206 -8.24 -5.72 2.60
C PHE A 206 -8.31 -5.10 4.00
N THR A 207 -9.29 -5.53 4.79
CA THR A 207 -9.45 -5.02 6.15
C THR A 207 -8.24 -5.32 7.01
N PHE A 208 -7.59 -6.46 6.77
CA PHE A 208 -6.31 -6.79 7.39
C PHE A 208 -5.20 -5.82 6.96
N LYS A 209 -4.98 -5.62 5.65
CA LYS A 209 -3.92 -4.75 5.11
C LYS A 209 -4.10 -3.29 5.52
N LEU A 210 -5.32 -2.80 5.62
CA LEU A 210 -5.66 -1.47 6.09
C LEU A 210 -5.60 -1.33 7.62
N SER A 211 -5.51 -2.43 8.36
CA SER A 211 -5.58 -2.43 9.83
C SER A 211 -6.97 -2.03 10.36
N VAL A 212 -8.02 -2.46 9.70
CA VAL A 212 -9.41 -2.24 10.14
C VAL A 212 -9.73 -3.15 11.32
N VAL A 213 -10.52 -2.69 12.28
CA VAL A 213 -11.01 -3.53 13.40
C VAL A 213 -11.92 -4.62 12.82
N PRO A 214 -11.74 -5.91 13.23
CA PRO A 214 -10.92 -6.44 14.32
C PRO A 214 -9.46 -6.79 13.95
N PHE A 215 -9.05 -6.64 12.72
CA PHE A 215 -7.75 -7.09 12.18
C PHE A 215 -6.60 -6.08 12.38
N HIS A 216 -6.66 -5.23 13.39
CA HIS A 216 -5.76 -4.08 13.59
C HIS A 216 -4.58 -4.32 14.54
N LEU A 217 -4.62 -5.37 15.39
CA LEU A 217 -3.70 -5.51 16.53
C LEU A 217 -2.21 -5.61 16.14
N TRP A 218 -1.91 -6.18 14.97
CA TRP A 218 -0.55 -6.30 14.47
C TRP A 218 0.16 -4.96 14.25
N THR A 219 -0.62 -3.92 13.91
CA THR A 219 -0.09 -2.61 13.52
C THR A 219 0.69 -1.94 14.65
N ALA A 220 0.16 -2.00 15.88
CA ALA A 220 0.80 -1.38 17.04
C ALA A 220 2.17 -2.02 17.36
N ASP A 221 2.25 -3.35 17.31
CA ASP A 221 3.47 -4.10 17.61
C ASP A 221 4.53 -3.91 16.51
N VAL A 222 4.11 -3.91 15.25
CA VAL A 222 4.99 -3.66 14.11
C VAL A 222 5.55 -2.23 14.15
N TYR A 223 4.70 -1.23 14.40
CA TYR A 223 5.16 0.17 14.45
C TYR A 223 6.11 0.43 15.61
N GLU A 224 5.89 -0.20 16.77
CA GLU A 224 6.80 -0.09 17.90
C GLU A 224 8.19 -0.65 17.58
N GLY A 225 8.25 -1.83 16.96
CA GLY A 225 9.50 -2.54 16.68
C GLY A 225 10.28 -1.98 15.50
N ALA A 226 9.62 -1.69 14.38
CA ALA A 226 10.25 -1.30 13.13
C ALA A 226 10.94 0.08 13.19
N PRO A 227 11.94 0.34 12.31
CA PRO A 227 12.50 1.68 12.12
C PRO A 227 11.45 2.72 11.73
N ILE A 228 11.64 3.98 12.09
CA ILE A 228 10.67 5.06 11.80
C ILE A 228 10.43 5.20 10.28
N ALA A 229 11.45 5.05 9.45
CA ALA A 229 11.29 5.06 8.00
C ALA A 229 10.30 3.99 7.51
N THR A 230 10.39 2.78 8.06
CA THR A 230 9.49 1.68 7.72
C THR A 230 8.08 1.90 8.26
N THR A 231 7.95 2.42 9.49
CA THR A 231 6.62 2.72 10.06
C THR A 231 5.92 3.83 9.30
N SER A 232 6.65 4.87 8.88
CA SER A 232 6.14 5.93 8.01
C SER A 232 5.66 5.37 6.68
N TYR A 233 6.44 4.47 6.05
CA TYR A 233 6.08 3.81 4.80
C TYR A 233 4.81 2.95 4.95
N LEU A 234 4.74 2.11 5.98
CA LEU A 234 3.56 1.28 6.28
C LEU A 234 2.31 2.13 6.53
N SER A 235 2.45 3.21 7.29
CA SER A 235 1.33 4.06 7.69
C SER A 235 0.70 4.79 6.51
N VAL A 236 1.50 5.24 5.56
CA VAL A 236 1.07 6.17 4.52
C VAL A 236 1.03 5.50 3.15
N ILE A 237 2.16 4.93 2.70
CA ILE A 237 2.28 4.43 1.32
C ILE A 237 1.52 3.12 1.16
N SER A 238 1.78 2.15 2.06
CA SER A 238 1.13 0.85 2.00
C SER A 238 -0.39 0.96 2.15
N LYS A 239 -0.88 1.69 3.16
CA LYS A 239 -2.32 1.90 3.35
C LYS A 239 -2.94 2.71 2.22
N GLY A 240 -2.24 3.73 1.71
CA GLY A 240 -2.71 4.55 0.60
C GLY A 240 -2.93 3.73 -0.68
N ALA A 241 -1.94 2.92 -1.07
CA ALA A 241 -2.07 2.07 -2.25
C ALA A 241 -3.20 1.05 -2.12
N VAL A 242 -3.31 0.40 -0.94
CA VAL A 242 -4.39 -0.56 -0.68
C VAL A 242 -5.76 0.13 -0.69
N ALA A 243 -5.89 1.36 -0.15
CA ALA A 243 -7.15 2.10 -0.20
C ALA A 243 -7.54 2.49 -1.63
N PHE A 244 -6.58 2.88 -2.49
CA PHE A 244 -6.84 3.19 -3.89
C PHE A 244 -7.39 2.01 -4.69
N ILE A 245 -6.77 0.84 -4.56
CA ILE A 245 -7.27 -0.34 -5.25
C ILE A 245 -8.56 -0.87 -4.61
N PHE A 246 -8.72 -0.73 -3.29
CA PHE A 246 -9.90 -1.19 -2.58
C PHE A 246 -11.17 -0.50 -3.09
N ILE A 247 -11.16 0.83 -3.19
CA ILE A 247 -12.30 1.57 -3.72
C ILE A 247 -12.58 1.19 -5.19
N THR A 248 -11.53 1.01 -5.99
CA THR A 248 -11.67 0.60 -7.39
C THR A 248 -12.33 -0.77 -7.51
N VAL A 249 -11.91 -1.74 -6.70
CA VAL A 249 -12.47 -3.10 -6.72
C VAL A 249 -13.90 -3.12 -6.21
N LEU A 250 -14.22 -2.38 -5.15
CA LEU A 250 -15.60 -2.29 -4.63
C LEU A 250 -16.56 -1.73 -5.69
N TYR A 251 -16.21 -0.60 -6.29
CA TYR A 251 -17.10 0.07 -7.24
C TYR A 251 -17.11 -0.57 -8.64
N LYS A 252 -16.05 -1.27 -9.03
CA LYS A 252 -15.98 -1.90 -10.34
C LYS A 252 -16.40 -3.37 -10.31
N VAL A 253 -15.80 -4.17 -9.43
CA VAL A 253 -15.99 -5.64 -9.41
C VAL A 253 -17.19 -6.03 -8.56
N PHE A 254 -17.32 -5.45 -7.38
CA PHE A 254 -18.36 -5.79 -6.40
C PHE A 254 -19.49 -4.76 -6.31
N ALA A 255 -19.67 -3.94 -7.33
CA ALA A 255 -20.83 -3.04 -7.42
C ALA A 255 -22.19 -3.75 -7.21
N PRO A 256 -22.43 -4.97 -7.78
CA PRO A 256 -23.68 -5.69 -7.52
C PRO A 256 -23.92 -6.09 -6.06
N LEU A 257 -22.86 -6.11 -5.24
CA LEU A 257 -22.93 -6.40 -3.80
C LEU A 257 -22.92 -5.14 -2.92
N GLU A 258 -23.29 -3.98 -3.48
CA GLU A 258 -23.26 -2.70 -2.78
C GLU A 258 -24.03 -2.73 -1.46
N THR A 259 -25.21 -3.30 -1.43
CA THR A 259 -26.02 -3.43 -0.21
C THR A 259 -25.32 -4.20 0.90
N VAL A 260 -24.46 -5.17 0.55
CA VAL A 260 -23.71 -5.99 1.50
C VAL A 260 -22.51 -5.19 2.05
N TRP A 261 -21.64 -4.71 1.13
CA TRP A 261 -20.40 -4.06 1.57
C TRP A 261 -20.62 -2.65 2.18
N TYR A 262 -21.69 -1.95 1.78
CA TYR A 262 -22.00 -0.65 2.36
C TYR A 262 -22.19 -0.73 3.87
N TRP A 263 -23.08 -1.61 4.33
CA TRP A 263 -23.34 -1.77 5.77
C TRP A 263 -22.15 -2.34 6.53
N MET A 264 -21.37 -3.23 5.91
CA MET A 264 -20.10 -3.70 6.49
C MET A 264 -19.13 -2.53 6.69
N LEU A 265 -18.96 -1.65 5.70
CA LEU A 265 -18.09 -0.48 5.81
C LEU A 265 -18.58 0.50 6.89
N VAL A 266 -19.87 0.77 6.96
CA VAL A 266 -20.44 1.66 7.99
C VAL A 266 -20.13 1.15 9.40
N VAL A 267 -20.40 -0.11 9.68
CA VAL A 267 -20.13 -0.71 11.00
C VAL A 267 -18.64 -0.72 11.31
N LEU A 268 -17.81 -1.17 10.36
CA LEU A 268 -16.37 -1.27 10.55
C LEU A 268 -15.70 0.10 10.67
N SER A 269 -16.18 1.12 9.97
CA SER A 269 -15.65 2.49 10.09
C SER A 269 -15.85 3.05 11.50
N VAL A 270 -17.06 2.93 12.04
CA VAL A 270 -17.37 3.38 13.40
C VAL A 270 -16.52 2.64 14.44
N LEU A 271 -16.45 1.30 14.35
CA LEU A 271 -15.65 0.49 15.27
C LEU A 271 -14.15 0.85 15.16
N THR A 272 -13.64 1.06 13.95
CA THR A 272 -12.23 1.37 13.72
C THR A 272 -11.86 2.75 14.25
N MET A 273 -12.73 3.76 14.08
CA MET A 273 -12.53 5.09 14.66
C MET A 273 -12.58 5.06 16.20
N LEU A 274 -13.57 4.39 16.77
CA LEU A 274 -13.73 4.34 18.23
C LEU A 274 -12.57 3.58 18.90
N ILE A 275 -12.28 2.37 18.45
CA ILE A 275 -11.23 1.52 19.05
C ILE A 275 -9.85 2.15 18.82
N GLY A 276 -9.57 2.68 17.61
CA GLY A 276 -8.33 3.37 17.31
C GLY A 276 -8.08 4.54 18.26
N ASN A 277 -9.05 5.41 18.46
CA ASN A 277 -8.92 6.57 19.35
C ASN A 277 -8.81 6.15 20.84
N LEU A 278 -9.67 5.24 21.31
CA LEU A 278 -9.66 4.80 22.71
C LEU A 278 -8.33 4.13 23.08
N PHE A 279 -7.77 3.32 22.19
CA PHE A 279 -6.50 2.66 22.45
C PHE A 279 -5.32 3.62 22.33
N ALA A 280 -5.38 4.62 21.43
CA ALA A 280 -4.37 5.67 21.34
C ALA A 280 -4.20 6.43 22.66
N LEU A 281 -5.31 6.81 23.32
CA LEU A 281 -5.29 7.56 24.58
C LEU A 281 -4.53 6.87 25.73
N ARG A 282 -4.41 5.55 25.68
CA ARG A 282 -3.72 4.77 26.72
C ARG A 282 -2.26 4.48 26.43
N GLN A 283 -1.76 4.86 25.26
CA GLN A 283 -0.37 4.56 24.87
C GLN A 283 0.63 5.52 25.53
N GLN A 284 1.72 4.97 26.02
CA GLN A 284 2.88 5.74 26.51
C GLN A 284 4.02 5.79 25.50
N ASN A 285 4.04 4.86 24.55
CA ASN A 285 5.03 4.82 23.47
C ASN A 285 4.49 5.60 22.28
N ILE A 286 5.24 6.60 21.80
CA ILE A 286 4.84 7.47 20.70
C ILE A 286 4.58 6.70 19.39
N LYS A 287 5.36 5.68 19.07
CA LYS A 287 5.13 4.87 17.86
C LYS A 287 3.84 4.05 17.95
N ARG A 288 3.53 3.50 19.11
CA ARG A 288 2.24 2.81 19.34
C ARG A 288 1.07 3.80 19.30
N PHE A 289 1.25 4.98 19.85
CA PHE A 289 0.25 6.06 19.76
C PHE A 289 -0.03 6.41 18.30
N LEU A 290 1.01 6.62 17.49
CA LEU A 290 0.86 6.91 16.04
C LEU A 290 0.27 5.72 15.28
N ALA A 291 0.53 4.48 15.70
CA ALA A 291 -0.09 3.29 15.12
C ALA A 291 -1.61 3.30 15.33
N PHE A 292 -2.10 3.52 16.56
CA PHE A 292 -3.53 3.58 16.84
C PHE A 292 -4.19 4.83 16.23
N SER A 293 -3.49 5.96 16.18
CA SER A 293 -3.94 7.13 15.41
C SER A 293 -4.14 6.78 13.94
N SER A 294 -3.17 6.07 13.34
CA SER A 294 -3.26 5.62 11.96
C SER A 294 -4.43 4.63 11.72
N ILE A 295 -4.77 3.79 12.71
CA ILE A 295 -5.96 2.92 12.67
C ILE A 295 -7.24 3.77 12.66
N ALA A 296 -7.34 4.78 13.52
CA ALA A 296 -8.49 5.68 13.53
C ALA A 296 -8.66 6.42 12.18
N GLN A 297 -7.55 6.85 11.54
CA GLN A 297 -7.59 7.50 10.23
C GLN A 297 -8.10 6.57 9.12
N VAL A 298 -7.81 5.27 9.19
CA VAL A 298 -8.42 4.29 8.26
C VAL A 298 -9.93 4.27 8.39
N GLY A 299 -10.48 4.44 9.59
CA GLY A 299 -11.92 4.58 9.77
C GLY A 299 -12.52 5.73 8.93
N PHE A 300 -11.84 6.89 8.82
CA PHE A 300 -12.27 7.99 7.95
C PHE A 300 -12.16 7.63 6.46
N ILE A 301 -11.13 6.85 6.06
CA ILE A 301 -11.03 6.34 4.69
C ILE A 301 -12.25 5.45 4.36
N LEU A 302 -12.64 4.56 5.29
CA LEU A 302 -13.83 3.72 5.10
C LEU A 302 -15.11 4.56 4.95
N VAL A 303 -15.27 5.62 5.74
CA VAL A 303 -16.39 6.57 5.57
C VAL A 303 -16.36 7.23 4.20
N ALA A 304 -15.19 7.66 3.72
CA ALA A 304 -15.09 8.24 2.37
C ALA A 304 -15.47 7.25 1.27
N ILE A 305 -15.24 5.94 1.48
CA ILE A 305 -15.64 4.88 0.53
C ILE A 305 -17.16 4.63 0.56
N THR A 306 -17.87 4.93 1.65
CA THR A 306 -19.35 4.75 1.69
C THR A 306 -20.12 5.84 0.94
N GLY A 307 -19.47 6.84 0.38
CA GLY A 307 -20.09 7.84 -0.51
C GLY A 307 -20.51 7.23 -1.86
N THR A 308 -20.75 8.07 -2.83
CA THR A 308 -21.23 7.64 -4.15
C THR A 308 -20.22 7.94 -5.26
N GLY A 309 -19.85 6.91 -6.03
CA GLY A 309 -19.18 7.02 -7.32
C GLY A 309 -17.90 7.88 -7.33
N VAL A 310 -17.88 8.85 -8.23
CA VAL A 310 -16.70 9.69 -8.50
C VAL A 310 -16.29 10.54 -7.29
N ASP A 311 -17.25 11.04 -6.52
CA ASP A 311 -16.98 11.89 -5.35
C ASP A 311 -16.26 11.13 -4.25
N SER A 312 -16.56 9.84 -4.06
CA SER A 312 -15.85 8.98 -3.13
C SER A 312 -14.40 8.73 -3.55
N ILE A 313 -14.16 8.47 -4.83
CA ILE A 313 -12.80 8.27 -5.36
C ILE A 313 -11.97 9.54 -5.18
N ALA A 314 -12.54 10.70 -5.49
CA ALA A 314 -11.91 12.01 -5.29
C ALA A 314 -11.61 12.26 -3.81
N SER A 315 -12.58 11.98 -2.93
CA SER A 315 -12.46 12.16 -1.47
C SER A 315 -11.37 11.28 -0.87
N VAL A 316 -11.30 10.00 -1.24
CA VAL A 316 -10.24 9.07 -0.79
C VAL A 316 -8.88 9.54 -1.30
N THR A 317 -8.78 9.95 -2.56
CA THR A 317 -7.52 10.41 -3.16
C THR A 317 -7.03 11.68 -2.47
N TYR A 318 -7.91 12.65 -2.25
CA TYR A 318 -7.59 13.88 -1.52
C TYR A 318 -7.19 13.58 -0.07
N PHE A 319 -7.98 12.75 0.63
CA PHE A 319 -7.67 12.38 2.01
C PHE A 319 -6.28 11.76 2.15
N ILE A 320 -5.92 10.81 1.27
CA ILE A 320 -4.60 10.17 1.31
C ILE A 320 -3.50 11.19 1.04
N LEU A 321 -3.68 12.12 0.10
CA LEU A 321 -2.70 13.18 -0.16
C LEU A 321 -2.44 14.02 1.10
N ILE A 322 -3.49 14.49 1.78
CA ILE A 322 -3.33 15.29 3.01
C ILE A 322 -2.78 14.44 4.16
N TYR A 323 -3.21 13.18 4.25
CA TYR A 323 -2.74 12.24 5.27
C TYR A 323 -1.23 11.97 5.18
N ILE A 324 -0.65 11.94 3.95
CA ILE A 324 0.80 11.86 3.75
C ILE A 324 1.51 12.98 4.53
N PHE A 325 1.12 14.23 4.29
CA PHE A 325 1.77 15.38 4.93
C PHE A 325 1.59 15.37 6.45
N SER A 326 0.37 15.21 6.93
CA SER A 326 0.07 15.25 8.36
C SER A 326 0.76 14.13 9.14
N ASN A 327 0.75 12.92 8.58
CA ASN A 327 1.30 11.75 9.26
C ASN A 327 2.84 11.72 9.19
N LEU A 328 3.43 12.10 8.06
CA LEU A 328 4.89 12.23 7.96
C LEU A 328 5.42 13.35 8.86
N ALA A 329 4.69 14.47 9.02
CA ALA A 329 5.06 15.49 10.00
C ALA A 329 5.08 14.92 11.43
N ALA A 330 4.06 14.13 11.82
CA ALA A 330 4.00 13.50 13.12
C ALA A 330 5.14 12.47 13.35
N PHE A 331 5.45 11.65 12.35
CA PHE A 331 6.60 10.73 12.42
C PHE A 331 7.93 11.47 12.41
N GLY A 332 8.03 12.64 11.75
CA GLY A 332 9.22 13.46 11.74
C GLY A 332 9.58 14.05 13.09
N VAL A 333 8.58 14.31 13.93
CA VAL A 333 8.83 14.73 15.33
C VAL A 333 9.33 13.55 16.17
N ALA A 334 9.00 12.32 15.79
CA ALA A 334 9.40 11.10 16.50
C ALA A 334 10.74 10.51 16.00
N ALA A 335 11.26 11.00 14.85
CA ALA A 335 12.52 10.57 14.24
C ALA A 335 13.72 11.25 14.89
#